data_e137580f88d09e688d3179ed54d896a7
#
_entry.id   e137580f88d09e688d3179ed54d896a7
#
_cell.length_a   1.000
_cell.length_b   1.000
_cell.length_c   1.000
_cell.angle_alpha   90.00
_cell.angle_beta   90.00
_cell.angle_gamma   90.00
#
_symmetry.space_group_name_H-M   'P 1'
#
loop_
_entity.id
_entity.type
_entity.pdbx_description
1 polymer ?
#
loop_
_entity_poly.entity_id
_entity_poly.type
_entity_poly.pdbx_seq_one_letter_code
_entity_poly.pdbx_strand_id
1 'polypeptide(L)'
;MIRYVRNTICTAAMLVAACTGPSRVEVPPLLEPSPNETLSAIALARGVQIYECRAKAGATDPEWVFVAPEAELFNARGRSIGSHGAGPRWQAADGSRTEGAVKARANAPVAGAIPWLLLTAKSAGPEGMFSKVTSIQRVNTAGGVAPAGGCDRSTVGTSTRVPYTADYHFFTIR
;
A
#
# COMPACT_ATOMS: atom_id res chain seq x y z
N MET A 1 -25.62 69.08 -27.43
CA MET A 1 -25.98 67.70 -26.95
C MET A 1 -24.78 66.77 -27.16
N ILE A 2 -24.03 66.50 -26.10
CA ILE A 2 -22.84 65.63 -26.16
C ILE A 2 -23.25 64.27 -25.59
N ARG A 3 -23.20 63.21 -26.41
CA ARG A 3 -23.48 61.81 -25.98
C ARG A 3 -22.19 61.19 -25.50
N TYR A 4 -22.12 60.84 -24.21
CA TYR A 4 -21.06 60.01 -23.63
C TYR A 4 -21.35 58.52 -23.94
N VAL A 5 -20.44 57.87 -24.68
CA VAL A 5 -20.42 56.41 -24.88
C VAL A 5 -19.66 55.80 -23.71
N ARG A 6 -20.35 55.02 -22.87
CA ARG A 6 -19.70 54.23 -21.81
C ARG A 6 -19.19 52.91 -22.41
N ASN A 7 -17.86 52.80 -22.52
CA ASN A 7 -17.22 51.53 -22.84
C ASN A 7 -17.20 50.64 -21.57
N THR A 8 -17.93 49.52 -21.59
CA THR A 8 -17.88 48.51 -20.57
C THR A 8 -16.81 47.48 -20.94
N ILE A 9 -15.70 47.50 -20.21
CA ILE A 9 -14.62 46.49 -20.37
C ILE A 9 -15.04 45.25 -19.56
N CYS A 10 -15.41 44.19 -20.25
CA CYS A 10 -15.59 42.84 -19.65
C CYS A 10 -14.22 42.21 -19.46
N THR A 11 -13.72 42.16 -18.24
CA THR A 11 -12.55 41.36 -17.85
C THR A 11 -12.97 39.92 -17.69
N ALA A 12 -12.59 39.07 -18.63
CA ALA A 12 -12.74 37.61 -18.51
C ALA A 12 -11.67 37.04 -17.57
N ALA A 13 -12.05 36.64 -16.38
CA ALA A 13 -11.19 35.91 -15.46
C ALA A 13 -10.99 34.46 -15.96
N MET A 14 -9.80 34.13 -16.43
CA MET A 14 -9.43 32.73 -16.74
C MET A 14 -9.21 31.96 -15.42
N LEU A 15 -10.11 31.04 -15.09
CA LEU A 15 -9.91 30.03 -14.06
C LEU A 15 -8.91 29.00 -14.56
N VAL A 16 -7.69 29.05 -14.06
CA VAL A 16 -6.69 27.98 -14.24
C VAL A 16 -7.07 26.84 -13.31
N ALA A 17 -7.67 25.78 -13.83
CA ALA A 17 -7.87 24.52 -13.11
C ALA A 17 -6.50 23.86 -12.93
N ALA A 18 -5.94 23.92 -11.74
CA ALA A 18 -4.77 23.16 -11.36
C ALA A 18 -5.17 21.67 -11.32
N CYS A 19 -4.70 20.86 -12.28
CA CYS A 19 -4.77 19.40 -12.19
C CYS A 19 -3.83 18.97 -11.07
N THR A 20 -4.35 18.77 -9.86
CA THR A 20 -3.63 18.07 -8.80
C THR A 20 -3.54 16.60 -9.18
N GLY A 21 -2.40 16.18 -9.72
CA GLY A 21 -2.06 14.77 -9.85
C GLY A 21 -2.08 14.08 -8.47
N PRO A 22 -2.12 12.74 -8.42
CA PRO A 22 -2.11 12.01 -7.15
C PRO A 22 -0.90 12.46 -6.32
N SER A 23 -1.18 12.97 -5.14
CA SER A 23 -0.17 13.51 -4.22
C SER A 23 0.71 12.34 -3.77
N ARG A 24 2.01 12.39 -4.09
CA ARG A 24 2.98 11.39 -3.64
C ARG A 24 3.08 11.49 -2.11
N VAL A 25 2.94 10.35 -1.44
CA VAL A 25 3.14 10.26 0.01
C VAL A 25 4.61 10.55 0.32
N GLU A 26 4.87 11.44 1.25
CA GLU A 26 6.23 11.68 1.76
C GLU A 26 6.66 10.46 2.58
N VAL A 27 7.80 9.88 2.22
CA VAL A 27 8.35 8.70 2.87
C VAL A 27 9.77 8.96 3.37
N PRO A 28 10.24 8.25 4.41
CA PRO A 28 11.65 8.29 4.79
C PRO A 28 12.57 7.92 3.61
N PRO A 29 13.76 8.52 3.48
CA PRO A 29 14.69 8.28 2.34
C PRO A 29 14.98 6.80 2.07
N LEU A 30 15.02 5.97 3.12
CA LEU A 30 15.27 4.51 2.98
C LEU A 30 14.12 3.76 2.29
N LEU A 31 12.94 4.35 2.20
CA LEU A 31 11.78 3.79 1.50
C LEU A 31 11.58 4.38 0.10
N GLU A 32 12.43 5.30 -0.35
CA GLU A 32 12.36 5.83 -1.71
C GLU A 32 12.72 4.75 -2.74
N PRO A 33 11.92 4.61 -3.82
CA PRO A 33 12.28 3.75 -4.94
C PRO A 33 13.51 4.29 -5.65
N SER A 34 14.09 3.50 -6.55
CA SER A 34 15.24 3.93 -7.34
C SER A 34 14.91 5.16 -8.19
N PRO A 35 15.86 6.12 -8.40
CA PRO A 35 15.62 7.31 -9.21
C PRO A 35 15.23 7.05 -10.67
N ASN A 36 15.55 5.87 -11.21
CA ASN A 36 15.16 5.44 -12.55
C ASN A 36 13.79 4.74 -12.59
N GLU A 37 13.08 4.67 -11.48
CA GLU A 37 11.74 4.12 -11.39
C GLU A 37 10.69 5.23 -11.39
N THR A 38 9.50 4.92 -11.88
CA THR A 38 8.34 5.81 -11.89
C THR A 38 7.11 5.09 -11.33
N LEU A 39 6.25 5.84 -10.64
CA LEU A 39 4.98 5.33 -10.12
C LEU A 39 4.08 4.93 -11.30
N SER A 40 3.69 3.67 -11.35
CA SER A 40 2.83 3.10 -12.41
C SER A 40 1.39 2.89 -11.94
N ALA A 41 1.19 2.53 -10.67
CA ALA A 41 -0.14 2.30 -10.11
C ALA A 41 -0.16 2.51 -8.60
N ILE A 42 -1.35 2.84 -8.08
CA ILE A 42 -1.66 2.83 -6.64
C ILE A 42 -2.85 1.90 -6.44
N ALA A 43 -2.75 1.00 -5.47
CA ALA A 43 -3.86 0.17 -5.01
C ALA A 43 -4.09 0.38 -3.51
N LEU A 44 -5.34 0.64 -3.14
CA LEU A 44 -5.79 0.68 -1.75
C LEU A 44 -6.07 -0.75 -1.30
N ALA A 45 -5.45 -1.20 -0.22
CA ALA A 45 -5.67 -2.54 0.32
C ALA A 45 -6.58 -2.49 1.55
N ARG A 46 -7.51 -3.44 1.61
CA ARG A 46 -8.34 -3.73 2.80
C ARG A 46 -8.31 -5.22 3.05
N GLY A 47 -7.96 -5.61 4.26
CA GLY A 47 -7.85 -7.02 4.59
C GLY A 47 -7.38 -7.27 6.01
N VAL A 48 -6.67 -8.37 6.20
CA VAL A 48 -6.17 -8.80 7.50
C VAL A 48 -4.70 -9.22 7.43
N GLN A 49 -4.01 -9.03 8.55
CA GLN A 49 -2.75 -9.73 8.83
C GLN A 49 -3.10 -10.96 9.64
N ILE A 50 -2.64 -12.12 9.21
CA ILE A 50 -2.86 -13.41 9.88
C ILE A 50 -1.67 -13.70 10.75
N TYR A 51 -1.93 -13.99 12.01
CA TYR A 51 -0.94 -14.42 13.00
C TYR A 51 -1.31 -15.77 13.56
N GLU A 52 -0.31 -16.56 13.94
CA GLU A 52 -0.46 -17.84 14.64
C GLU A 52 0.28 -17.75 15.98
N CYS A 53 -0.37 -18.21 17.03
CA CYS A 53 0.26 -18.35 18.35
C CYS A 53 1.22 -19.53 18.33
N ARG A 54 2.52 -19.27 18.41
CA ARG A 54 3.56 -20.30 18.32
C ARG A 54 4.44 -20.32 19.55
N ALA A 55 4.79 -21.53 19.99
CA ALA A 55 5.86 -21.70 20.97
C ALA A 55 7.18 -21.24 20.34
N LYS A 56 7.95 -20.49 21.12
CA LYS A 56 9.27 -20.00 20.72
C LYS A 56 10.36 -20.83 21.40
N ALA A 57 11.27 -21.39 20.63
CA ALA A 57 12.38 -22.15 21.16
C ALA A 57 13.23 -21.27 22.13
N GLY A 58 13.41 -21.75 23.38
CA GLY A 58 14.15 -21.03 24.40
C GLY A 58 13.40 -19.91 25.12
N ALA A 59 12.12 -19.65 24.81
CA ALA A 59 11.27 -18.73 25.56
C ALA A 59 10.25 -19.50 26.42
N THR A 60 9.86 -18.90 27.55
CA THR A 60 8.87 -19.48 28.46
C THR A 60 7.44 -19.34 27.92
N ASP A 61 7.19 -18.27 27.18
CA ASP A 61 5.86 -17.93 26.70
C ASP A 61 5.80 -17.91 25.16
N PRO A 62 4.71 -18.38 24.55
CA PRO A 62 4.47 -18.32 23.13
C PRO A 62 4.19 -16.87 22.70
N GLU A 63 4.31 -16.63 21.38
CA GLU A 63 4.08 -15.31 20.77
C GLU A 63 3.25 -15.42 19.51
N TRP A 64 2.55 -14.34 19.14
CA TRP A 64 1.92 -14.20 17.84
C TRP A 64 2.99 -14.03 16.76
N VAL A 65 3.09 -15.01 15.87
CA VAL A 65 4.00 -14.99 14.73
C VAL A 65 3.21 -14.67 13.47
N PHE A 66 3.67 -13.67 12.72
CA PHE A 66 3.08 -13.32 11.43
C PHE A 66 3.17 -14.50 10.45
N VAL A 67 2.04 -14.79 9.79
CA VAL A 67 1.92 -15.88 8.79
C VAL A 67 1.80 -15.32 7.39
N ALA A 68 0.79 -14.48 7.15
CA ALA A 68 0.52 -13.94 5.82
C ALA A 68 -0.44 -12.74 5.88
N PRO A 69 -0.41 -11.84 4.89
CA PRO A 69 -1.52 -10.95 4.63
C PRO A 69 -2.60 -11.66 3.81
N GLU A 70 -3.83 -11.17 3.90
CA GLU A 70 -4.93 -11.49 3.00
C GLU A 70 -5.73 -10.21 2.80
N ALA A 71 -5.69 -9.65 1.59
CA ALA A 71 -6.36 -8.38 1.30
C ALA A 71 -6.88 -8.31 -0.13
N GLU A 72 -7.94 -7.55 -0.29
CA GLU A 72 -8.44 -7.10 -1.58
C GLU A 72 -7.83 -5.75 -1.94
N LEU A 73 -7.57 -5.54 -3.23
CA LEU A 73 -6.97 -4.34 -3.78
C LEU A 73 -8.00 -3.55 -4.57
N PHE A 74 -8.04 -2.24 -4.34
CA PHE A 74 -9.00 -1.33 -4.96
C PHE A 74 -8.29 -0.18 -5.67
N ASN A 75 -8.82 0.29 -6.78
CA ASN A 75 -8.41 1.55 -7.38
C ASN A 75 -9.02 2.76 -6.66
N ALA A 76 -8.63 3.97 -7.05
CA ALA A 76 -9.13 5.22 -6.47
C ALA A 76 -10.65 5.42 -6.60
N ARG A 77 -11.33 4.66 -7.49
CA ARG A 77 -12.80 4.68 -7.66
C ARG A 77 -13.50 3.62 -6.79
N GLY A 78 -12.76 2.92 -5.90
CA GLY A 78 -13.29 1.86 -5.05
C GLY A 78 -13.63 0.56 -5.77
N ARG A 79 -13.21 0.39 -7.03
CA ARG A 79 -13.41 -0.86 -7.77
C ARG A 79 -12.28 -1.83 -7.45
N SER A 80 -12.63 -3.10 -7.17
CA SER A 80 -11.66 -4.18 -6.99
C SER A 80 -10.80 -4.37 -8.25
N ILE A 81 -9.50 -4.47 -8.07
CA ILE A 81 -8.50 -4.64 -9.14
C ILE A 81 -7.57 -5.82 -8.91
N GLY A 82 -7.73 -6.55 -7.80
CA GLY A 82 -6.89 -7.71 -7.50
C GLY A 82 -6.82 -8.05 -6.02
N SER A 83 -5.81 -8.82 -5.66
CA SER A 83 -5.59 -9.32 -4.30
C SER A 83 -4.12 -9.28 -3.87
N HIS A 84 -3.91 -9.31 -2.56
CA HIS A 84 -2.59 -9.44 -1.93
C HIS A 84 -2.61 -10.58 -0.93
N GLY A 85 -1.61 -11.44 -0.97
CA GLY A 85 -1.53 -12.63 -0.14
C GLY A 85 -0.11 -13.08 0.16
N ALA A 86 -0.02 -14.32 0.66
CA ALA A 86 1.25 -14.94 1.03
C ALA A 86 2.30 -14.90 -0.09
N GLY A 87 3.55 -14.74 0.31
CA GLY A 87 4.70 -14.74 -0.58
C GLY A 87 5.73 -13.63 -0.34
N PRO A 88 5.42 -12.35 -0.11
CA PRO A 88 4.20 -11.60 -0.40
C PRO A 88 3.95 -11.46 -1.90
N ARG A 89 2.72 -11.63 -2.31
CA ARG A 89 2.30 -11.64 -3.72
C ARG A 89 1.13 -10.69 -3.95
N TRP A 90 1.16 -10.00 -5.10
CA TRP A 90 0.04 -9.21 -5.61
C TRP A 90 -0.40 -9.80 -6.95
N GLN A 91 -1.69 -10.01 -7.09
CA GLN A 91 -2.30 -10.53 -8.31
C GLN A 91 -3.39 -9.58 -8.76
N ALA A 92 -3.30 -9.10 -10.00
CA ALA A 92 -4.32 -8.25 -10.60
C ALA A 92 -5.47 -9.08 -11.17
N ALA A 93 -6.61 -8.42 -11.42
CA ALA A 93 -7.78 -9.05 -12.03
C ALA A 93 -7.54 -9.55 -13.46
N ASP A 94 -6.52 -9.00 -14.17
CA ASP A 94 -6.08 -9.48 -15.49
C ASP A 94 -5.20 -10.72 -15.44
N GLY A 95 -4.94 -11.27 -14.24
CA GLY A 95 -4.12 -12.45 -14.02
C GLY A 95 -2.62 -12.17 -13.86
N SER A 96 -2.15 -10.95 -14.18
CA SER A 96 -0.76 -10.58 -13.96
C SER A 96 -0.40 -10.60 -12.47
N ARG A 97 0.83 -11.00 -12.15
CA ARG A 97 1.30 -11.18 -10.77
C ARG A 97 2.70 -10.64 -10.58
N THR A 98 2.95 -10.15 -9.37
CA THR A 98 4.30 -9.83 -8.92
C THR A 98 4.51 -10.37 -7.51
N GLU A 99 5.73 -10.81 -7.22
CA GLU A 99 6.19 -11.23 -5.90
C GLU A 99 7.20 -10.22 -5.39
N GLY A 100 7.16 -9.97 -4.09
CA GLY A 100 8.03 -8.98 -3.46
C GLY A 100 8.98 -9.59 -2.43
N ALA A 101 10.08 -8.88 -2.19
CA ALA A 101 10.97 -9.13 -1.05
C ALA A 101 11.24 -7.82 -0.32
N VAL A 102 11.12 -7.83 1.02
CA VAL A 102 11.35 -6.62 1.83
C VAL A 102 12.80 -6.16 1.69
N LYS A 103 13.00 -4.95 1.17
CA LYS A 103 14.29 -4.27 1.05
C LYS A 103 14.55 -3.33 2.22
N ALA A 104 13.53 -2.57 2.64
CA ALA A 104 13.64 -1.62 3.73
C ALA A 104 12.31 -1.50 4.50
N ARG A 105 12.41 -1.04 5.76
CA ARG A 105 11.28 -0.90 6.69
C ARG A 105 11.44 0.37 7.51
N ALA A 106 10.32 1.07 7.73
CA ALA A 106 10.20 2.17 8.67
C ALA A 106 8.94 2.02 9.53
N ASN A 107 8.94 2.57 10.73
CA ASN A 107 7.73 2.62 11.53
C ASN A 107 6.65 3.45 10.82
N ALA A 108 5.40 3.00 10.93
CA ALA A 108 4.27 3.81 10.48
C ALA A 108 4.12 5.07 11.35
N PRO A 109 3.70 6.20 10.79
CA PRO A 109 3.38 7.39 11.58
C PRO A 109 2.20 7.18 12.54
N VAL A 110 1.30 6.26 12.19
CA VAL A 110 0.10 5.94 12.98
C VAL A 110 0.44 4.84 13.99
N ALA A 111 0.20 5.09 15.25
CA ALA A 111 0.38 4.09 16.31
C ALA A 111 -0.53 2.88 16.08
N GLY A 112 -0.04 1.67 16.38
CA GLY A 112 -0.80 0.42 16.16
C GLY A 112 -0.92 -0.01 14.71
N ALA A 113 -0.24 0.66 13.77
CA ALA A 113 -0.20 0.28 12.37
C ALA A 113 1.06 -0.55 12.06
N ILE A 114 0.90 -1.51 11.14
CA ILE A 114 2.04 -2.28 10.61
C ILE A 114 3.04 -1.36 9.91
N PRO A 115 4.35 -1.69 9.92
CA PRO A 115 5.39 -0.84 9.35
C PRO A 115 5.18 -0.49 7.87
N TRP A 116 5.67 0.67 7.47
CA TRP A 116 5.87 1.02 6.06
C TRP A 116 7.04 0.23 5.48
N LEU A 117 6.95 -0.12 4.21
CA LEU A 117 7.94 -0.96 3.54
C LEU A 117 8.31 -0.41 2.17
N LEU A 118 9.56 -0.65 1.79
CA LEU A 118 9.98 -0.75 0.40
C LEU A 118 10.32 -2.21 0.11
N LEU A 119 9.78 -2.75 -0.98
CA LEU A 119 10.06 -4.10 -1.45
C LEU A 119 10.65 -4.04 -2.86
N THR A 120 11.60 -4.90 -3.16
CA THR A 120 11.89 -5.27 -4.55
C THR A 120 10.77 -6.14 -5.09
N ALA A 121 10.51 -6.10 -6.39
CA ALA A 121 9.44 -6.87 -7.00
C ALA A 121 9.93 -7.59 -8.27
N LYS A 122 9.34 -8.76 -8.51
CA LYS A 122 9.62 -9.59 -9.68
C LYS A 122 8.32 -10.14 -10.24
N SER A 123 8.16 -10.04 -11.57
CA SER A 123 7.02 -10.65 -12.26
C SER A 123 6.99 -12.16 -12.03
N ALA A 124 5.81 -12.69 -11.77
CA ALA A 124 5.55 -14.12 -11.51
C ALA A 124 4.31 -14.61 -12.27
N GLY A 125 3.86 -13.91 -13.30
CA GLY A 125 2.64 -14.21 -14.06
C GLY A 125 2.66 -13.68 -15.49
N PRO A 126 1.51 -13.72 -16.17
CA PRO A 126 1.38 -13.22 -17.53
C PRO A 126 1.56 -11.69 -17.62
N GLU A 127 1.65 -11.19 -18.84
CA GLU A 127 1.62 -9.74 -19.14
C GLU A 127 0.35 -9.10 -18.58
N GLY A 128 0.45 -7.87 -18.06
CA GLY A 128 -0.65 -7.10 -17.50
C GLY A 128 -0.17 -6.04 -16.51
N MET A 129 -1.10 -5.60 -15.63
CA MET A 129 -0.90 -4.48 -14.72
C MET A 129 0.37 -4.59 -13.86
N PHE A 130 0.69 -5.80 -13.37
CA PHE A 130 1.81 -6.02 -12.45
C PHE A 130 3.05 -6.67 -13.08
N SER A 131 3.05 -6.94 -14.40
CA SER A 131 4.12 -7.69 -15.06
C SER A 131 5.47 -6.95 -15.14
N LYS A 132 5.46 -5.61 -15.07
CA LYS A 132 6.68 -4.78 -15.16
C LYS A 132 7.06 -4.10 -13.85
N VAL A 133 6.41 -4.48 -12.75
CA VAL A 133 6.69 -3.90 -11.42
C VAL A 133 8.06 -4.35 -10.93
N THR A 134 8.90 -3.40 -10.53
CA THR A 134 10.27 -3.60 -10.06
C THR A 134 10.43 -3.27 -8.58
N SER A 135 9.61 -2.36 -8.05
CA SER A 135 9.51 -2.12 -6.61
C SER A 135 8.10 -1.77 -6.17
N ILE A 136 7.82 -1.99 -4.89
CA ILE A 136 6.53 -1.73 -4.26
C ILE A 136 6.77 -1.02 -2.93
N GLN A 137 6.07 0.10 -2.70
CA GLN A 137 5.96 0.67 -1.37
C GLN A 137 4.65 0.23 -0.71
N ARG A 138 4.69 -0.09 0.59
CA ARG A 138 3.53 -0.16 1.46
C ARG A 138 3.56 1.04 2.38
N VAL A 139 2.60 1.93 2.25
CA VAL A 139 2.48 3.19 3.01
C VAL A 139 1.05 3.39 3.52
N ASN A 140 0.80 4.46 4.25
CA ASN A 140 -0.53 4.82 4.78
C ASN A 140 -1.21 3.66 5.51
N THR A 141 -0.42 2.88 6.25
CA THR A 141 -0.93 1.71 6.97
C THR A 141 -1.77 2.12 8.18
N ALA A 142 -2.84 1.37 8.44
CA ALA A 142 -3.63 1.46 9.67
C ALA A 142 -3.96 0.05 10.17
N GLY A 143 -3.80 -0.19 11.46
CA GLY A 143 -4.02 -1.48 12.09
C GLY A 143 -3.03 -2.57 11.67
N GLY A 144 -3.42 -3.81 11.82
CA GLY A 144 -2.68 -4.98 11.37
C GLY A 144 -1.59 -5.49 12.32
N VAL A 145 -1.30 -4.80 13.43
CA VAL A 145 -0.30 -5.25 14.42
C VAL A 145 -0.87 -6.41 15.23
N ALA A 146 -0.04 -7.40 15.53
CA ALA A 146 -0.42 -8.53 16.39
C ALA A 146 -1.03 -8.06 17.72
N PRO A 147 -2.04 -8.76 18.25
CA PRO A 147 -2.60 -8.43 19.55
C PRO A 147 -1.53 -8.49 20.66
N ALA A 148 -1.65 -7.63 21.66
CA ALA A 148 -0.73 -7.61 22.79
C ALA A 148 -0.92 -8.82 23.75
N GLY A 149 -2.03 -9.54 23.65
CA GLY A 149 -2.36 -10.69 24.48
C GLY A 149 -3.09 -11.78 23.71
N GLY A 150 -3.59 -12.82 24.41
CA GLY A 150 -4.37 -13.92 23.81
C GLY A 150 -3.52 -15.02 23.14
N CYS A 151 -2.19 -14.93 23.27
CA CYS A 151 -1.28 -16.01 22.91
C CYS A 151 -0.59 -16.51 24.18
N ASP A 152 -0.98 -17.66 24.65
CA ASP A 152 -0.44 -18.35 25.81
C ASP A 152 -0.34 -19.84 25.54
N ARG A 153 0.11 -20.63 26.53
CA ARG A 153 0.31 -22.08 26.37
C ARG A 153 -0.96 -22.85 26.03
N SER A 154 -2.13 -22.32 26.40
CA SER A 154 -3.42 -22.95 26.10
C SER A 154 -3.92 -22.65 24.69
N THR A 155 -3.38 -21.61 24.05
CA THR A 155 -3.79 -21.15 22.73
C THR A 155 -2.75 -21.40 21.62
N VAL A 156 -1.65 -22.08 21.92
CA VAL A 156 -0.66 -22.48 20.91
C VAL A 156 -1.34 -23.25 19.76
N GLY A 157 -1.01 -22.88 18.52
CA GLY A 157 -1.60 -23.40 17.29
C GLY A 157 -2.87 -22.67 16.83
N THR A 158 -3.42 -21.77 17.64
CA THR A 158 -4.55 -20.95 17.19
C THR A 158 -4.09 -19.79 16.28
N SER A 159 -4.99 -19.31 15.42
CA SER A 159 -4.71 -18.18 14.53
C SER A 159 -5.64 -17.01 14.86
N THR A 160 -5.14 -15.79 14.62
CA THR A 160 -5.93 -14.56 14.69
C THR A 160 -5.81 -13.77 13.40
N ARG A 161 -6.86 -13.03 13.03
CA ARG A 161 -6.98 -12.22 11.81
C ARG A 161 -7.16 -10.76 12.21
N VAL A 162 -6.12 -9.95 12.07
CA VAL A 162 -6.11 -8.55 12.51
C VAL A 162 -6.38 -7.62 11.33
N PRO A 163 -7.50 -6.86 11.33
CA PRO A 163 -7.82 -5.95 10.24
C PRO A 163 -6.74 -4.92 9.98
N TYR A 164 -6.47 -4.62 8.71
CA TYR A 164 -5.57 -3.54 8.29
C TYR A 164 -6.02 -2.90 6.99
N THR A 165 -5.55 -1.68 6.77
CA THR A 165 -5.54 -1.02 5.47
C THR A 165 -4.14 -0.55 5.14
N ALA A 166 -3.85 -0.38 3.85
CA ALA A 166 -2.60 0.17 3.35
C ALA A 166 -2.79 0.71 1.93
N ASP A 167 -1.86 1.58 1.51
CA ASP A 167 -1.68 1.91 0.11
C ASP A 167 -0.46 1.16 -0.41
N TYR A 168 -0.61 0.47 -1.55
CA TYR A 168 0.50 -0.11 -2.30
C TYR A 168 0.78 0.75 -3.52
N HIS A 169 1.97 1.33 -3.57
CA HIS A 169 2.49 2.08 -4.70
C HIS A 169 3.41 1.18 -5.51
N PHE A 170 3.06 0.95 -6.77
CA PHE A 170 3.82 0.09 -7.69
C PHE A 170 4.66 0.94 -8.61
N PHE A 171 5.94 0.58 -8.74
CA PHE A 171 6.90 1.31 -9.56
C PHE A 171 7.45 0.40 -10.67
N THR A 172 7.74 1.02 -11.83
CA THR A 172 8.36 0.38 -13.00
C THR A 172 9.58 1.18 -13.44
N ILE A 173 10.52 0.54 -14.10
CA ILE A 173 11.63 1.25 -14.78
C ILE A 173 11.05 2.21 -15.83
N ARG A 174 11.67 3.38 -15.95
CA ARG A 174 11.35 4.41 -16.97
C ARG A 174 11.74 3.94 -18.37
#